data_a1f78cc38968948d54773a1b49411cb2
#
_entry.id   a1f78cc38968948d54773a1b49411cb2
#
_cell.length_a   1.000
_cell.length_b   1.000
_cell.length_c   1.000
_cell.angle_alpha   90.00
_cell.angle_beta   90.00
_cell.angle_gamma   90.00
#
_symmetry.space_group_name_H-M   'P 1'
#
loop_
_entity.id
_entity.type
_entity.pdbx_description
1 polymer ?
#
loop_
_entity_poly.entity_id
_entity_poly.type
_entity_poly.pdbx_seq_one_letter_code
_entity_poly.pdbx_strand_id
1 'polypeptide(L)'
;LAAWEFLNSQEGKTKLELTVLLLGGVFGPALTASGVSRDLIKQLIEGKQPMVPDLHIPMVDFRDSAIAHLKAMETKLANGKRLIIANPDIGIESFEAICHVLRKNGFNKVPKMKAPTVLIKLMGLFDNEAKGMAPLLGKINRLDSSLTKETLNWEPSIPMEKMVIDLAKSID
;
A
#
# COMPACT_ATOMS: atom_id res chain seq x y z
N LEU A 1 -16.28 10.27 -6.86
CA LEU A 1 -17.48 10.85 -7.50
C LEU A 1 -17.25 12.31 -7.86
N ALA A 2 -16.92 13.21 -6.91
CA ALA A 2 -16.77 14.64 -7.16
C ALA A 2 -15.82 15.01 -8.34
N ALA A 3 -14.69 14.31 -8.49
CA ALA A 3 -13.78 14.57 -9.63
C ALA A 3 -14.41 14.26 -10.99
N TRP A 4 -15.21 13.19 -11.09
CA TRP A 4 -15.94 12.84 -12.28
C TRP A 4 -17.09 13.82 -12.57
N GLU A 5 -17.81 14.22 -11.53
CA GLU A 5 -18.87 15.25 -11.64
C GLU A 5 -18.30 16.57 -12.12
N PHE A 6 -17.13 16.97 -11.56
CA PHE A 6 -16.44 18.18 -12.05
C PHE A 6 -16.02 18.04 -13.51
N LEU A 7 -15.41 16.92 -13.91
CA LEU A 7 -15.04 16.68 -15.31
C LEU A 7 -16.25 16.82 -16.25
N ASN A 8 -17.35 16.16 -15.90
CA ASN A 8 -18.59 16.22 -16.71
C ASN A 8 -19.15 17.64 -16.78
N SER A 9 -19.02 18.44 -15.70
CA SER A 9 -19.46 19.85 -15.71
C SER A 9 -18.61 20.76 -16.61
N GLN A 10 -17.41 20.31 -17.00
CA GLN A 10 -16.49 21.01 -17.92
C GLN A 10 -16.62 20.56 -19.36
N GLU A 11 -17.52 19.64 -19.68
CA GLU A 11 -17.73 19.15 -21.02
C GLU A 11 -18.04 20.32 -21.99
N GLY A 12 -17.29 20.38 -23.08
CA GLY A 12 -17.36 21.48 -24.06
C GLY A 12 -16.64 22.77 -23.67
N LYS A 13 -16.11 22.90 -22.43
CA LYS A 13 -15.38 24.09 -21.96
C LYS A 13 -13.87 23.88 -21.95
N THR A 14 -13.41 22.68 -21.61
CA THR A 14 -12.00 22.33 -21.53
C THR A 14 -11.75 20.93 -22.10
N LYS A 15 -10.50 20.66 -22.47
CA LYS A 15 -10.06 19.30 -22.87
C LYS A 15 -9.42 18.57 -21.68
N LEU A 16 -10.05 18.63 -20.50
CA LEU A 16 -9.56 17.91 -19.34
C LEU A 16 -9.72 16.40 -19.53
N GLU A 17 -8.68 15.69 -19.22
CA GLU A 17 -8.64 14.23 -19.14
C GLU A 17 -8.46 13.80 -17.70
N LEU A 18 -9.11 12.74 -17.28
CA LEU A 18 -9.03 12.23 -15.91
C LEU A 18 -8.72 10.74 -15.90
N THR A 19 -7.63 10.39 -15.25
CA THR A 19 -7.29 9.00 -14.91
C THR A 19 -7.17 8.90 -13.39
N VAL A 20 -7.76 7.87 -12.80
CA VAL A 20 -7.68 7.62 -11.36
C VAL A 20 -6.77 6.43 -11.10
N LEU A 21 -5.68 6.64 -10.39
CA LEU A 21 -4.76 5.60 -9.95
C LEU A 21 -5.10 5.19 -8.51
N LEU A 22 -5.45 3.92 -8.33
CA LEU A 22 -5.83 3.31 -7.05
C LEU A 22 -4.61 2.57 -6.50
N LEU A 23 -3.85 3.26 -5.64
CA LEU A 23 -2.62 2.72 -5.10
C LEU A 23 -2.90 1.76 -3.94
N GLY A 24 -2.13 0.68 -3.87
CA GLY A 24 -1.96 -0.10 -2.66
C GLY A 24 -1.20 0.69 -1.58
N GLY A 25 -0.84 0.04 -0.49
CA GLY A 25 0.10 0.62 0.48
C GLY A 25 1.44 0.95 -0.20
N VAL A 26 1.84 2.21 -0.16
CA VAL A 26 3.06 2.68 -0.82
C VAL A 26 4.25 2.51 0.12
N PHE A 27 5.25 1.75 -0.32
CA PHE A 27 6.49 1.48 0.41
C PHE A 27 7.71 1.93 -0.40
N GLY A 28 8.90 1.67 0.10
CA GLY A 28 10.17 2.08 -0.50
C GLY A 28 10.91 3.12 0.35
N PRO A 29 12.12 3.55 -0.03
CA PRO A 29 12.94 4.48 0.76
C PRO A 29 12.16 5.74 1.16
N ALA A 30 12.21 6.11 2.43
CA ALA A 30 11.50 7.31 2.91
C ALA A 30 12.12 8.58 2.32
N LEU A 31 11.30 9.39 1.66
CA LEU A 31 11.69 10.70 1.13
C LEU A 31 11.32 11.84 2.07
N THR A 32 10.52 11.57 3.11
CA THR A 32 10.01 12.55 4.08
C THR A 32 10.16 12.02 5.49
N ALA A 33 10.17 12.94 6.46
CA ALA A 33 10.27 12.60 7.88
C ALA A 33 9.00 11.94 8.47
N SER A 34 7.88 11.93 7.75
CA SER A 34 6.60 11.36 8.18
C SER A 34 5.89 10.66 7.02
N GLY A 35 5.03 9.69 7.34
CA GLY A 35 4.22 8.95 6.37
C GLY A 35 3.72 7.64 6.96
N VAL A 36 2.50 7.23 6.60
CA VAL A 36 1.82 6.07 7.19
C VAL A 36 2.68 4.80 7.12
N SER A 37 3.20 4.44 5.94
CA SER A 37 4.04 3.25 5.78
C SER A 37 5.37 3.37 6.51
N ARG A 38 5.97 4.58 6.51
CA ARG A 38 7.20 4.87 7.25
C ARG A 38 7.01 4.69 8.75
N ASP A 39 5.97 5.30 9.29
CA ASP A 39 5.70 5.26 10.73
C ASP A 39 5.33 3.85 11.19
N LEU A 40 4.64 3.08 10.36
CA LEU A 40 4.38 1.67 10.58
C LEU A 40 5.68 0.86 10.70
N ILE A 41 6.57 0.96 9.71
CA ILE A 41 7.87 0.25 9.74
C ILE A 41 8.73 0.74 10.90
N LYS A 42 8.72 2.05 11.19
CA LYS A 42 9.43 2.62 12.34
C LYS A 42 8.97 2.00 13.66
N GLN A 43 7.67 1.92 13.89
CA GLN A 43 7.12 1.29 15.10
C GLN A 43 7.54 -0.18 15.23
N LEU A 44 7.60 -0.91 14.10
CA LEU A 44 8.05 -2.30 14.09
C LEU A 44 9.53 -2.44 14.47
N ILE A 45 10.40 -1.67 13.81
CA ILE A 45 11.87 -1.80 14.05
C ILE A 45 12.30 -1.26 15.41
N GLU A 46 11.54 -0.30 15.97
CA GLU A 46 11.73 0.20 17.33
C GLU A 46 11.16 -0.74 18.41
N GLY A 47 10.36 -1.75 18.04
CA GLY A 47 9.72 -2.69 18.96
C GLY A 47 8.53 -2.09 19.73
N LYS A 48 7.90 -1.04 19.19
CA LYS A 48 6.72 -0.39 19.78
C LYS A 48 5.44 -1.18 19.54
N GLN A 49 5.44 -2.07 18.55
CA GLN A 49 4.33 -2.97 18.29
C GLN A 49 4.55 -4.28 19.08
N PRO A 50 3.66 -4.64 20.02
CA PRO A 50 3.86 -5.84 20.84
C PRO A 50 3.58 -7.15 20.11
N MET A 51 2.72 -7.11 19.09
CA MET A 51 2.24 -8.28 18.36
C MET A 51 1.98 -7.96 16.90
N VAL A 52 1.97 -9.00 16.06
CA VAL A 52 1.74 -8.92 14.63
C VAL A 52 0.25 -9.15 14.33
N PRO A 53 -0.49 -8.18 13.80
CA PRO A 53 -1.88 -8.39 13.41
C PRO A 53 -1.98 -9.28 12.16
N ASP A 54 -3.07 -10.03 12.05
CA ASP A 54 -3.40 -10.82 10.86
C ASP A 54 -3.99 -9.90 9.77
N LEU A 55 -3.12 -9.10 9.15
CA LEU A 55 -3.47 -8.17 8.09
C LEU A 55 -2.79 -8.57 6.77
N HIS A 56 -3.50 -8.37 5.69
CA HIS A 56 -3.01 -8.53 4.33
C HIS A 56 -3.13 -7.20 3.60
N ILE A 57 -2.00 -6.60 3.24
CA ILE A 57 -1.94 -5.27 2.66
C ILE A 57 -1.38 -5.39 1.24
N PRO A 58 -2.18 -5.10 0.20
CA PRO A 58 -1.65 -4.92 -1.15
C PRO A 58 -0.65 -3.78 -1.14
N MET A 59 0.53 -3.98 -1.73
CA MET A 59 1.62 -3.01 -1.68
C MET A 59 2.14 -2.68 -3.06
N VAL A 60 2.77 -1.52 -3.18
CA VAL A 60 3.53 -1.09 -4.34
C VAL A 60 4.72 -0.25 -3.88
N ASP A 61 5.85 -0.36 -4.58
CA ASP A 61 6.98 0.53 -4.35
C ASP A 61 6.68 1.92 -4.94
N PHE A 62 7.09 2.99 -4.25
CA PHE A 62 6.84 4.35 -4.75
C PHE A 62 7.52 4.62 -6.10
N ARG A 63 8.66 3.97 -6.38
CA ARG A 63 9.39 4.10 -7.66
C ARG A 63 8.58 3.50 -8.80
N ASP A 64 7.99 2.32 -8.60
CA ASP A 64 7.07 1.70 -9.55
C ASP A 64 5.79 2.53 -9.71
N SER A 65 5.26 3.06 -8.60
CA SER A 65 4.10 3.96 -8.60
C SER A 65 4.37 5.23 -9.41
N ALA A 66 5.56 5.85 -9.25
CA ALA A 66 5.94 7.03 -10.02
C ALA A 66 5.96 6.75 -11.54
N ILE A 67 6.51 5.60 -11.94
CA ILE A 67 6.49 5.18 -13.35
C ILE A 67 5.05 4.99 -13.85
N ALA A 68 4.16 4.40 -13.03
CA ALA A 68 2.76 4.26 -13.39
C ALA A 68 2.06 5.61 -13.60
N HIS A 69 2.35 6.61 -12.78
CA HIS A 69 1.82 7.97 -12.95
C HIS A 69 2.30 8.60 -14.26
N LEU A 70 3.59 8.51 -14.58
CA LEU A 70 4.13 9.02 -15.84
C LEU A 70 3.46 8.35 -17.05
N LYS A 71 3.37 7.02 -17.03
CA LYS A 71 2.70 6.27 -18.10
C LYS A 71 1.23 6.63 -18.25
N ALA A 72 0.53 6.85 -17.14
CA ALA A 72 -0.88 7.26 -17.18
C ALA A 72 -1.06 8.66 -17.79
N MET A 73 -0.12 9.58 -17.59
CA MET A 73 -0.12 10.91 -18.19
C MET A 73 0.14 10.86 -19.70
N GLU A 74 0.99 9.94 -20.16
CA GLU A 74 1.39 9.83 -21.57
C GLU A 74 0.44 8.97 -22.39
N THR A 75 -0.36 8.11 -21.76
CA THR A 75 -1.20 7.11 -22.42
C THR A 75 -2.63 7.62 -22.61
N LYS A 76 -3.00 7.99 -23.83
CA LYS A 76 -4.38 8.44 -24.15
C LYS A 76 -5.45 7.42 -23.76
N LEU A 77 -5.15 6.14 -23.83
CA LEU A 77 -6.06 5.05 -23.43
C LEU A 77 -6.37 5.04 -21.91
N ALA A 78 -5.60 5.76 -21.10
CA ALA A 78 -5.81 5.87 -19.66
C ALA A 78 -6.95 6.83 -19.30
N ASN A 79 -7.30 7.76 -20.21
CA ASN A 79 -8.38 8.70 -19.97
C ASN A 79 -9.71 8.00 -19.67
N GLY A 80 -10.41 8.47 -18.66
CA GLY A 80 -11.68 7.90 -18.20
C GLY A 80 -11.54 6.61 -17.37
N LYS A 81 -10.33 6.12 -17.10
CA LYS A 81 -10.11 4.85 -16.43
C LYS A 81 -9.76 5.00 -14.95
N ARG A 82 -10.03 3.90 -14.21
CA ARG A 82 -9.58 3.67 -12.84
C ARG A 82 -8.64 2.47 -12.87
N LEU A 83 -7.38 2.70 -12.54
CA LEU A 83 -6.31 1.72 -12.70
C LEU A 83 -5.73 1.34 -11.33
N ILE A 84 -5.66 0.05 -11.03
CA ILE A 84 -5.10 -0.45 -9.78
C ILE A 84 -3.58 -0.50 -9.90
N ILE A 85 -2.91 0.22 -9.01
CA ILE A 85 -1.45 0.29 -8.92
C ILE A 85 -1.01 -0.42 -7.65
N ALA A 86 -0.89 -1.72 -7.75
CA ALA A 86 -0.41 -2.57 -6.68
C ALA A 86 0.25 -3.81 -7.28
N ASN A 87 1.13 -4.44 -6.52
CA ASN A 87 1.67 -5.73 -6.91
C ASN A 87 0.60 -6.82 -6.61
N PRO A 88 0.07 -7.53 -7.63
CA PRO A 88 -0.97 -8.52 -7.45
C PRO A 88 -0.50 -9.72 -6.61
N ASP A 89 0.80 -10.02 -6.61
CA ASP A 89 1.38 -11.14 -5.87
C ASP A 89 1.61 -10.80 -4.39
N ILE A 90 1.77 -9.52 -4.07
CA ILE A 90 2.08 -9.05 -2.69
C ILE A 90 0.82 -8.87 -1.83
N GLY A 91 -0.36 -8.78 -2.40
CA GLY A 91 -1.61 -8.65 -1.63
C GLY A 91 -2.03 -9.93 -0.89
N ILE A 92 -1.34 -11.03 -1.16
CA ILE A 92 -1.59 -12.35 -0.52
C ILE A 92 -0.72 -12.50 0.73
N GLU A 93 0.42 -11.80 0.80
CA GLU A 93 1.33 -11.92 1.92
C GLU A 93 0.80 -11.16 3.15
N SER A 94 0.92 -11.83 4.29
CA SER A 94 0.49 -11.27 5.56
C SER A 94 1.47 -10.22 6.07
N PHE A 95 1.02 -9.36 6.95
CA PHE A 95 1.87 -8.43 7.70
C PHE A 95 3.01 -9.16 8.45
N GLU A 96 2.83 -10.45 8.75
CA GLU A 96 3.88 -11.31 9.28
C GLU A 96 5.05 -11.50 8.30
N ALA A 97 4.80 -11.55 6.98
CA ALA A 97 5.86 -11.65 5.99
C ALA A 97 6.77 -10.41 6.04
N ILE A 98 6.19 -9.21 6.20
CA ILE A 98 6.95 -7.97 6.43
C ILE A 98 7.83 -8.11 7.69
N CYS A 99 7.23 -8.56 8.79
CA CYS A 99 7.97 -8.76 10.04
C CYS A 99 9.07 -9.82 9.90
N HIS A 100 8.83 -10.88 9.15
CA HIS A 100 9.83 -11.91 8.87
C HIS A 100 11.03 -11.34 8.09
N VAL A 101 10.76 -10.60 7.03
CA VAL A 101 11.79 -9.91 6.21
C VAL A 101 12.63 -8.98 7.07
N LEU A 102 12.01 -8.14 7.90
CA LEU A 102 12.72 -7.23 8.80
C LEU A 102 13.62 -7.98 9.77
N ARG A 103 13.12 -9.05 10.42
CA ARG A 103 13.92 -9.86 11.37
C ARG A 103 15.11 -10.53 10.68
N LYS A 104 14.91 -11.11 9.51
CA LYS A 104 15.96 -11.74 8.69
C LYS A 104 17.08 -10.75 8.34
N ASN A 105 16.75 -9.47 8.25
CA ASN A 105 17.70 -8.40 7.93
C ASN A 105 18.21 -7.61 9.14
N GLY A 106 18.15 -8.21 10.35
CA GLY A 106 18.82 -7.71 11.56
C GLY A 106 17.98 -6.79 12.45
N PHE A 107 16.71 -6.55 12.13
CA PHE A 107 15.82 -5.76 13.00
C PHE A 107 15.22 -6.64 14.12
N ASN A 108 16.01 -6.89 15.15
CA ASN A 108 15.70 -7.88 16.20
C ASN A 108 14.55 -7.51 17.14
N LYS A 109 14.14 -6.22 17.19
CA LYS A 109 13.03 -5.75 18.03
C LYS A 109 11.65 -6.01 17.40
N VAL A 110 11.59 -6.40 16.12
CA VAL A 110 10.33 -6.67 15.42
C VAL A 110 9.60 -7.86 16.07
N PRO A 111 8.31 -7.72 16.38
CA PRO A 111 7.54 -8.72 17.10
C PRO A 111 7.48 -10.07 16.37
N LYS A 112 7.42 -11.16 17.14
CA LYS A 112 7.29 -12.53 16.63
C LYS A 112 5.89 -13.11 16.88
N MET A 113 5.21 -12.61 17.90
CA MET A 113 3.93 -13.17 18.35
C MET A 113 2.80 -12.58 17.55
N LYS A 114 1.93 -13.46 17.04
CA LYS A 114 0.71 -13.05 16.35
C LYS A 114 -0.32 -12.52 17.35
N ALA A 115 -0.98 -11.45 16.98
CA ALA A 115 -2.08 -10.90 17.77
C ALA A 115 -3.34 -11.76 17.56
N PRO A 116 -3.98 -12.27 18.63
CA PRO A 116 -5.28 -12.89 18.50
C PRO A 116 -6.31 -11.91 17.92
N THR A 117 -6.99 -12.29 16.85
CA THR A 117 -8.00 -11.43 16.18
C THR A 117 -9.06 -10.92 17.15
N VAL A 118 -9.45 -11.76 18.13
CA VAL A 118 -10.44 -11.39 19.17
C VAL A 118 -9.92 -10.23 20.02
N LEU A 119 -8.62 -10.24 20.37
CA LEU A 119 -8.02 -9.18 21.19
C LEU A 119 -8.06 -7.83 20.46
N ILE A 120 -7.69 -7.81 19.17
CA ILE A 120 -7.72 -6.56 18.38
C ILE A 120 -9.17 -6.06 18.22
N LYS A 121 -10.13 -6.94 18.01
CA LYS A 121 -11.56 -6.57 17.95
C LYS A 121 -12.07 -5.97 19.26
N LEU A 122 -11.64 -6.50 20.40
CA LEU A 122 -11.97 -5.94 21.72
C LEU A 122 -11.31 -4.58 21.93
N MET A 123 -10.03 -4.42 21.55
CA MET A 123 -9.34 -3.13 21.59
C MET A 123 -10.04 -2.08 20.72
N GLY A 124 -10.60 -2.47 19.59
CA GLY A 124 -11.37 -1.60 18.70
C GLY A 124 -12.63 -0.98 19.32
N LEU A 125 -13.06 -1.42 20.51
CA LEU A 125 -14.13 -0.77 21.27
C LEU A 125 -13.66 0.53 21.95
N PHE A 126 -12.34 0.65 22.19
CA PHE A 126 -11.74 1.75 22.94
C PHE A 126 -10.69 2.53 22.13
N ASP A 127 -10.21 1.97 21.04
CA ASP A 127 -9.13 2.52 20.20
C ASP A 127 -9.59 2.62 18.74
N ASN A 128 -9.48 3.84 18.17
CA ASN A 128 -9.92 4.12 16.81
C ASN A 128 -9.06 3.43 15.74
N GLU A 129 -7.76 3.22 15.98
CA GLU A 129 -6.89 2.53 15.04
C GLU A 129 -7.24 1.05 14.98
N ALA A 130 -7.39 0.40 16.15
CA ALA A 130 -7.84 -0.98 16.24
C ALA A 130 -9.24 -1.18 15.64
N LYS A 131 -10.14 -0.20 15.84
CA LYS A 131 -11.48 -0.19 15.22
C LYS A 131 -11.41 -0.15 13.69
N GLY A 132 -10.51 0.66 13.13
CA GLY A 132 -10.29 0.75 11.68
C GLY A 132 -9.70 -0.53 11.10
N MET A 133 -8.83 -1.23 11.84
CA MET A 133 -8.22 -2.49 11.41
C MET A 133 -9.14 -3.70 11.53
N ALA A 134 -10.05 -3.71 12.49
CA ALA A 134 -10.90 -4.88 12.81
C ALA A 134 -11.64 -5.48 11.61
N PRO A 135 -12.21 -4.69 10.66
CA PRO A 135 -12.86 -5.23 9.47
C PRO A 135 -11.93 -5.89 8.47
N LEU A 136 -10.61 -5.59 8.53
CA LEU A 136 -9.60 -6.06 7.58
C LEU A 136 -8.90 -7.33 8.05
N LEU A 137 -9.00 -7.66 9.35
CA LEU A 137 -8.31 -8.80 9.94
C LEU A 137 -8.74 -10.13 9.29
N GLY A 138 -7.74 -10.93 8.92
CA GLY A 138 -7.93 -12.24 8.30
C GLY A 138 -8.48 -12.22 6.88
N LYS A 139 -8.63 -11.02 6.26
CA LYS A 139 -9.13 -10.91 4.89
C LYS A 139 -8.01 -10.73 3.90
N ILE A 140 -8.00 -11.57 2.89
CA ILE A 140 -7.09 -11.49 1.75
C ILE A 140 -7.83 -10.80 0.60
N ASN A 141 -7.43 -9.58 0.27
CA ASN A 141 -7.96 -8.85 -0.88
C ASN A 141 -7.07 -9.11 -2.09
N ARG A 142 -7.52 -9.97 -3.00
CA ARG A 142 -6.86 -10.17 -4.28
C ARG A 142 -7.22 -9.02 -5.20
N LEU A 143 -6.21 -8.32 -5.70
CA LEU A 143 -6.38 -7.23 -6.65
C LEU A 143 -6.09 -7.73 -8.06
N ASP A 144 -6.95 -7.37 -8.98
CA ASP A 144 -6.74 -7.59 -10.41
C ASP A 144 -6.22 -6.30 -11.05
N SER A 145 -4.94 -6.32 -11.44
CA SER A 145 -4.27 -5.22 -12.14
C SER A 145 -4.16 -5.44 -13.66
N SER A 146 -4.86 -6.42 -14.21
CA SER A 146 -4.83 -6.75 -15.65
C SER A 146 -5.13 -5.53 -16.53
N LEU A 147 -6.17 -4.77 -16.17
CA LEU A 147 -6.53 -3.55 -16.89
C LEU A 147 -5.40 -2.51 -16.87
N THR A 148 -4.66 -2.42 -15.78
CA THR A 148 -3.51 -1.51 -15.66
C THR A 148 -2.39 -1.95 -16.60
N LYS A 149 -2.06 -3.24 -16.56
CA LYS A 149 -1.05 -3.83 -17.45
C LYS A 149 -1.38 -3.58 -18.92
N GLU A 150 -2.58 -3.89 -19.34
CA GLU A 150 -3.05 -3.70 -20.71
C GLU A 150 -3.06 -2.22 -21.13
N THR A 151 -3.52 -1.32 -20.23
CA THR A 151 -3.66 0.10 -20.55
C THR A 151 -2.32 0.82 -20.57
N LEU A 152 -1.46 0.60 -19.58
CA LEU A 152 -0.23 1.34 -19.39
C LEU A 152 1.02 0.60 -19.86
N ASN A 153 0.90 -0.67 -20.27
CA ASN A 153 2.05 -1.55 -20.45
C ASN A 153 3.01 -1.44 -19.25
N TRP A 154 2.45 -1.60 -18.03
CA TRP A 154 3.15 -1.41 -16.77
C TRP A 154 2.87 -2.59 -15.83
N GLU A 155 3.92 -3.04 -15.18
CA GLU A 155 3.89 -3.99 -14.08
C GLU A 155 4.86 -3.54 -12.98
N PRO A 156 4.55 -3.81 -11.71
CA PRO A 156 5.48 -3.56 -10.62
C PRO A 156 6.71 -4.48 -10.76
N SER A 157 7.89 -3.92 -10.57
CA SER A 157 9.17 -4.63 -10.75
C SER A 157 9.92 -4.86 -9.44
N ILE A 158 9.58 -4.11 -8.39
CA ILE A 158 10.30 -4.14 -7.12
C ILE A 158 9.61 -5.12 -6.16
N PRO A 159 10.35 -6.17 -5.72
CA PRO A 159 9.79 -7.16 -4.80
C PRO A 159 9.58 -6.60 -3.38
N MET A 160 8.65 -7.19 -2.63
CA MET A 160 8.27 -6.78 -1.27
C MET A 160 9.47 -6.70 -0.33
N GLU A 161 10.36 -7.70 -0.35
CA GLU A 161 11.57 -7.70 0.48
C GLU A 161 12.41 -6.44 0.28
N LYS A 162 12.64 -6.05 -0.98
CA LYS A 162 13.43 -4.87 -1.31
C LYS A 162 12.75 -3.59 -0.86
N MET A 163 11.46 -3.39 -1.13
CA MET A 163 10.75 -2.16 -0.75
C MET A 163 10.68 -1.99 0.77
N VAL A 164 10.49 -3.07 1.53
CA VAL A 164 10.44 -3.04 3.01
C VAL A 164 11.81 -2.74 3.60
N ILE A 165 12.87 -3.36 3.09
CA ILE A 165 14.23 -3.16 3.59
C ILE A 165 14.77 -1.79 3.21
N ASP A 166 14.53 -1.32 1.98
CA ASP A 166 14.91 0.02 1.57
C ASP A 166 14.24 1.08 2.47
N LEU A 167 12.95 0.88 2.80
CA LEU A 167 12.23 1.75 3.74
C LEU A 167 12.84 1.69 5.14
N ALA A 168 13.04 0.49 5.69
CA ALA A 168 13.56 0.34 7.05
C ALA A 168 14.96 0.95 7.22
N LYS A 169 15.84 0.82 6.21
CA LYS A 169 17.19 1.40 6.20
C LYS A 169 17.21 2.92 6.01
N SER A 170 16.13 3.51 5.50
CA SER A 170 16.01 4.96 5.31
C SER A 170 15.39 5.68 6.52
N ILE A 171 15.04 4.93 7.57
CA ILE A 171 14.51 5.49 8.81
C ILE A 171 15.68 5.73 9.77
N ASP A 172 15.92 6.99 10.08
CA ASP A 172 16.88 7.42 11.10
C ASP A 172 16.29 7.28 12.51
#